data_8520ece3b3b7173bbea8dc2026ffc8b8
#
_entry.id   8520ece3b3b7173bbea8dc2026ffc8b8
#
_cell.length_a   1.000
_cell.length_b   1.000
_cell.length_c   1.000
_cell.angle_alpha   90.00
_cell.angle_beta   90.00
_cell.angle_gamma   90.00
#
_symmetry.space_group_name_H-M   'P 1'
#
loop_
_entity.id
_entity.type
_entity.pdbx_description
1 polymer ?
#
loop_
_entity_poly.entity_id
_entity_poly.type
_entity_poly.pdbx_seq_one_letter_code
_entity_poly.pdbx_strand_id
1 'polypeptide(L)'
;MISKRIVLVMFGTTIAAAGLARSYAQQAVTHDVPAAQSGGTVVMLCDGKTSIQVKNLRPGQMMSRAQAQAVSDGLMAQWRREHPGERWEVAQASQAGGEPSYQAGSAKQVPAAAPSMAVQQGDTYASFQPRDYKVWKAETDKFVANGKRVFHDAKALGSTIGISCDMCHPDASNTHPETYPKYQVQLQRVALLRDMIDWCIENPIKGKALDPNDPKLRALEAYIYAQRRGVPLDYGKH
;
A
#
# COMPACT_ATOMS: atom_id res chain seq x y z
N MET A 1 -81.17 38.13 -8.78
CA MET A 1 -79.75 38.52 -8.63
C MET A 1 -78.99 37.42 -7.93
N ILE A 2 -78.28 36.60 -8.71
CA ILE A 2 -77.55 35.41 -8.23
C ILE A 2 -76.05 35.72 -8.31
N SER A 3 -75.44 35.84 -7.15
CA SER A 3 -73.99 36.09 -7.03
C SER A 3 -73.22 34.79 -7.14
N LYS A 4 -72.41 34.64 -8.19
CA LYS A 4 -71.52 33.52 -8.40
C LYS A 4 -70.25 33.74 -7.58
N ARG A 5 -70.00 32.95 -6.56
CA ARG A 5 -68.71 32.88 -5.85
C ARG A 5 -67.76 31.94 -6.63
N ILE A 6 -66.69 32.50 -7.14
CA ILE A 6 -65.57 31.75 -7.75
C ILE A 6 -64.69 31.28 -6.61
N VAL A 7 -64.59 29.94 -6.46
CA VAL A 7 -63.58 29.29 -5.57
C VAL A 7 -62.35 29.03 -6.38
N LEU A 8 -61.27 29.75 -6.05
CA LEU A 8 -59.94 29.56 -6.63
C LEU A 8 -59.24 28.44 -5.87
N VAL A 9 -59.11 27.26 -6.50
CA VAL A 9 -58.33 26.14 -5.94
C VAL A 9 -56.88 26.29 -6.38
N MET A 10 -56.05 26.69 -5.42
CA MET A 10 -54.58 26.68 -5.62
C MET A 10 -54.06 25.27 -5.49
N PHE A 11 -53.67 24.65 -6.61
CA PHE A 11 -52.89 23.44 -6.61
C PHE A 11 -51.42 23.78 -6.30
N GLY A 12 -51.03 23.56 -5.07
CA GLY A 12 -49.61 23.60 -4.65
C GLY A 12 -48.89 22.32 -5.12
N THR A 13 -48.10 22.42 -6.15
CA THR A 13 -47.17 21.36 -6.54
C THR A 13 -45.94 21.37 -5.63
N THR A 14 -45.94 20.53 -4.62
CA THR A 14 -44.73 20.24 -3.84
C THR A 14 -43.81 19.34 -4.68
N ILE A 15 -42.77 19.95 -5.24
CA ILE A 15 -41.66 19.18 -5.85
C ILE A 15 -40.83 18.60 -4.70
N ALA A 16 -41.06 17.33 -4.40
CA ALA A 16 -40.19 16.55 -3.54
C ALA A 16 -38.86 16.30 -4.28
N ALA A 17 -37.84 17.06 -3.98
CA ALA A 17 -36.47 16.75 -4.39
C ALA A 17 -36.01 15.50 -3.63
N ALA A 18 -36.25 14.33 -4.21
CA ALA A 18 -35.65 13.10 -3.76
C ALA A 18 -34.15 13.15 -4.07
N GLY A 19 -33.35 13.58 -3.11
CA GLY A 19 -31.91 13.49 -3.14
C GLY A 19 -31.52 12.01 -3.20
N LEU A 20 -31.12 11.55 -4.39
CA LEU A 20 -30.45 10.27 -4.57
C LEU A 20 -29.06 10.36 -3.94
N ALA A 21 -28.98 10.20 -2.62
CA ALA A 21 -27.75 9.82 -1.96
C ALA A 21 -27.41 8.42 -2.47
N ARG A 22 -26.63 8.32 -3.54
CA ARG A 22 -25.94 7.09 -3.92
C ARG A 22 -24.95 6.80 -2.82
N SER A 23 -25.34 6.02 -1.83
CA SER A 23 -24.44 5.31 -0.98
C SER A 23 -23.59 4.40 -1.88
N TYR A 24 -22.34 4.76 -2.10
CA TYR A 24 -21.33 3.84 -2.61
C TYR A 24 -21.12 2.79 -1.49
N ALA A 25 -22.02 1.82 -1.42
CA ALA A 25 -21.76 0.62 -0.69
C ALA A 25 -20.52 0.00 -1.35
N GLN A 26 -19.40 -0.01 -0.64
CA GLN A 26 -18.25 -0.81 -0.99
C GLN A 26 -18.73 -2.27 -1.06
N GLN A 27 -19.01 -2.73 -2.26
CA GLN A 27 -19.16 -4.15 -2.50
C GLN A 27 -17.79 -4.77 -2.23
N ALA A 28 -17.68 -5.45 -1.11
CA ALA A 28 -16.56 -6.34 -0.88
C ALA A 28 -16.63 -7.38 -2.00
N VAL A 29 -15.74 -7.26 -2.97
CA VAL A 29 -15.58 -8.28 -4.00
C VAL A 29 -14.93 -9.46 -3.30
N THR A 30 -15.75 -10.42 -2.96
CA THR A 30 -15.27 -11.73 -2.58
C THR A 30 -14.69 -12.36 -3.84
N HIS A 31 -13.36 -12.34 -3.98
CA HIS A 31 -12.71 -13.22 -4.93
C HIS A 31 -13.09 -14.64 -4.51
N ASP A 32 -13.63 -15.42 -5.44
CA ASP A 32 -13.79 -16.86 -5.25
C ASP A 32 -12.41 -17.48 -5.03
N VAL A 33 -11.98 -17.47 -3.78
CA VAL A 33 -10.86 -18.30 -3.35
C VAL A 33 -11.36 -19.73 -3.51
N PRO A 34 -10.72 -20.58 -4.32
CA PRO A 34 -11.14 -21.95 -4.49
C PRO A 34 -11.33 -22.57 -3.11
N ALA A 35 -12.53 -23.09 -2.85
CA ALA A 35 -12.85 -23.71 -1.57
C ALA A 35 -11.77 -24.72 -1.24
N ALA A 36 -11.17 -24.63 -0.05
CA ALA A 36 -10.13 -25.51 0.43
C ALA A 36 -10.64 -26.95 0.37
N GLN A 37 -10.25 -27.67 -0.69
CA GLN A 37 -10.51 -29.11 -0.78
C GLN A 37 -9.66 -29.76 0.31
N SER A 38 -10.35 -30.39 1.26
CA SER A 38 -9.85 -31.26 2.33
C SER A 38 -8.37 -31.11 2.72
N GLY A 39 -8.10 -30.28 3.74
CA GLY A 39 -6.92 -30.50 4.60
C GLY A 39 -5.71 -29.59 4.37
N GLY A 40 -5.84 -28.36 3.86
CA GLY A 40 -4.69 -27.43 3.73
C GLY A 40 -5.07 -25.96 3.64
N THR A 41 -4.08 -25.09 3.83
CA THR A 41 -4.23 -23.64 3.68
C THR A 41 -3.77 -23.20 2.30
N VAL A 42 -4.59 -22.41 1.59
CA VAL A 42 -4.18 -21.77 0.32
C VAL A 42 -3.48 -20.45 0.62
N VAL A 43 -2.26 -20.32 0.13
CA VAL A 43 -1.47 -19.09 0.16
C VAL A 43 -1.45 -18.52 -1.25
N MET A 44 -1.77 -17.24 -1.38
CA MET A 44 -1.85 -16.53 -2.65
C MET A 44 -0.78 -15.45 -2.71
N LEU A 45 -0.17 -15.25 -3.88
CA LEU A 45 0.78 -14.16 -4.10
C LEU A 45 0.04 -12.80 -4.25
N CYS A 46 0.79 -11.70 -4.14
CA CYS A 46 0.25 -10.34 -4.26
C CYS A 46 -0.33 -10.01 -5.65
N ASP A 47 -0.12 -10.84 -6.66
CA ASP A 47 -0.77 -10.71 -7.98
C ASP A 47 -2.26 -11.10 -7.98
N GLY A 48 -2.74 -11.71 -6.89
CA GLY A 48 -4.13 -12.17 -6.75
C GLY A 48 -4.49 -13.38 -7.62
N LYS A 49 -3.53 -14.05 -8.25
CA LYS A 49 -3.71 -15.17 -9.18
C LYS A 49 -2.86 -16.38 -8.80
N THR A 50 -1.56 -16.16 -8.63
CA THR A 50 -0.62 -17.23 -8.30
C THR A 50 -0.87 -17.74 -6.89
N SER A 51 -1.15 -19.02 -6.73
CA SER A 51 -1.45 -19.59 -5.42
C SER A 51 -0.88 -20.99 -5.26
N ILE A 52 -0.59 -21.36 -4.02
CA ILE A 52 -0.11 -22.70 -3.66
C ILE A 52 -0.91 -23.26 -2.48
N GLN A 53 -1.25 -24.52 -2.54
CA GLN A 53 -1.91 -25.21 -1.42
C GLN A 53 -0.84 -25.82 -0.51
N VAL A 54 -0.77 -25.35 0.72
CA VAL A 54 0.11 -25.91 1.75
C VAL A 54 -0.63 -27.03 2.45
N LYS A 55 -0.28 -28.27 2.09
CA LYS A 55 -0.89 -29.48 2.68
C LYS A 55 -0.55 -29.57 4.17
N ASN A 56 -1.50 -30.07 4.97
CA ASN A 56 -1.34 -30.30 6.42
C ASN A 56 -1.11 -29.02 7.26
N LEU A 57 -1.25 -27.82 6.69
CA LEU A 57 -1.25 -26.58 7.47
C LEU A 57 -2.67 -26.29 7.94
N ARG A 58 -2.91 -26.35 9.24
CA ARG A 58 -4.22 -26.03 9.84
C ARG A 58 -4.40 -24.50 9.91
N PRO A 59 -5.60 -24.00 9.78
CA PRO A 59 -5.87 -22.58 10.02
C PRO A 59 -5.32 -22.13 11.38
N GLY A 60 -4.57 -21.02 11.39
CA GLY A 60 -3.92 -20.49 12.59
C GLY A 60 -2.64 -21.21 13.03
N GLN A 61 -2.20 -22.22 12.30
CA GLN A 61 -0.93 -22.89 12.57
C GLN A 61 0.23 -22.13 11.93
N MET A 62 1.16 -21.64 12.73
CA MET A 62 2.37 -20.96 12.25
C MET A 62 3.35 -21.97 11.66
N MET A 63 3.83 -21.70 10.44
CA MET A 63 4.99 -22.37 9.86
C MET A 63 6.28 -21.87 10.52
N SER A 64 7.32 -22.70 10.51
CA SER A 64 8.68 -22.21 10.77
C SER A 64 9.10 -21.23 9.65
N ARG A 65 10.07 -20.35 9.93
CA ARG A 65 10.57 -19.41 8.91
C ARG A 65 11.04 -20.15 7.64
N ALA A 66 11.73 -21.29 7.78
CA ALA A 66 12.19 -22.08 6.64
C ALA A 66 11.02 -22.63 5.80
N GLN A 67 9.96 -23.12 6.45
CA GLN A 67 8.76 -23.59 5.75
C GLN A 67 8.04 -22.46 5.03
N ALA A 68 7.85 -21.33 5.70
CA ALA A 68 7.22 -20.14 5.13
C ALA A 68 8.02 -19.60 3.94
N GLN A 69 9.36 -19.58 4.04
CA GLN A 69 10.22 -19.18 2.94
C GLN A 69 10.10 -20.16 1.76
N ALA A 70 10.09 -21.47 1.98
CA ALA A 70 9.92 -22.44 0.92
C ALA A 70 8.56 -22.29 0.18
N VAL A 71 7.50 -21.96 0.89
CA VAL A 71 6.19 -21.63 0.29
C VAL A 71 6.28 -20.38 -0.58
N SER A 72 6.90 -19.32 -0.07
CA SER A 72 7.10 -18.07 -0.82
C SER A 72 7.99 -18.28 -2.05
N ASP A 73 9.08 -19.04 -1.92
CA ASP A 73 9.97 -19.38 -3.03
C ASP A 73 9.23 -20.17 -4.12
N GLY A 74 8.35 -21.10 -3.72
CA GLY A 74 7.50 -21.85 -4.64
C GLY A 74 6.54 -20.97 -5.42
N LEU A 75 5.88 -20.03 -4.75
CA LEU A 75 5.00 -19.03 -5.36
C LEU A 75 5.78 -18.14 -6.34
N MET A 76 6.95 -17.64 -5.93
CA MET A 76 7.80 -16.80 -6.78
C MET A 76 8.34 -17.57 -7.99
N ALA A 77 8.67 -18.85 -7.83
CA ALA A 77 9.09 -19.70 -8.93
C ALA A 77 7.95 -19.96 -9.93
N GLN A 78 6.72 -20.12 -9.45
CA GLN A 78 5.55 -20.24 -10.31
C GLN A 78 5.32 -18.94 -11.06
N TRP A 79 5.29 -17.79 -10.38
CA TRP A 79 5.11 -16.48 -10.99
C TRP A 79 6.13 -16.20 -12.10
N ARG A 80 7.42 -16.48 -11.86
CA ARG A 80 8.48 -16.30 -12.87
C ARG A 80 8.28 -17.17 -14.11
N ARG A 81 7.74 -18.37 -13.96
CA ARG A 81 7.43 -19.23 -15.12
C ARG A 81 6.30 -18.66 -15.98
N GLU A 82 5.34 -18.02 -15.33
CA GLU A 82 4.18 -17.41 -15.99
C GLU A 82 4.51 -16.03 -16.62
N HIS A 83 5.60 -15.37 -16.13
CA HIS A 83 6.05 -14.05 -16.57
C HIS A 83 7.53 -14.05 -17.03
N PRO A 84 7.90 -14.79 -18.06
CA PRO A 84 9.32 -15.00 -18.44
C PRO A 84 10.02 -13.74 -18.95
N GLY A 85 9.27 -12.69 -19.32
CA GLY A 85 9.81 -11.41 -19.81
C GLY A 85 10.01 -10.37 -18.72
N GLU A 86 9.49 -10.58 -17.52
CA GLU A 86 9.57 -9.61 -16.45
C GLU A 86 10.89 -9.71 -15.69
N ARG A 87 11.55 -8.57 -15.54
CA ARG A 87 12.77 -8.47 -14.74
C ARG A 87 12.40 -8.19 -13.28
N TRP A 88 13.00 -8.97 -12.40
CA TRP A 88 12.93 -8.69 -10.97
C TRP A 88 13.82 -7.49 -10.64
N GLU A 89 13.20 -6.37 -10.24
CA GLU A 89 13.95 -5.19 -9.82
C GLU A 89 14.41 -5.35 -8.38
N VAL A 90 15.71 -5.37 -8.18
CA VAL A 90 16.32 -5.36 -6.83
C VAL A 90 16.25 -3.94 -6.27
N ALA A 91 15.92 -3.81 -5.00
CA ALA A 91 15.92 -2.52 -4.32
C ALA A 91 17.31 -1.87 -4.38
N GLN A 92 17.36 -0.58 -4.71
CA GLN A 92 18.63 0.14 -4.89
C GLN A 92 19.49 0.17 -3.61
N ALA A 93 18.87 0.16 -2.44
CA ALA A 93 19.57 0.12 -1.16
C ALA A 93 20.40 -1.16 -0.99
N SER A 94 19.97 -2.29 -1.55
CA SER A 94 20.70 -3.56 -1.48
C SER A 94 21.94 -3.58 -2.38
N GLN A 95 21.98 -2.75 -3.44
CA GLN A 95 23.13 -2.68 -4.35
C GLN A 95 24.25 -1.80 -3.80
N ALA A 96 23.95 -0.89 -2.88
CA ALA A 96 24.92 0.09 -2.40
C ALA A 96 25.78 -0.38 -1.24
N GLY A 97 25.51 -1.56 -0.63
CA GLY A 97 26.30 -2.13 0.49
C GLY A 97 26.49 -1.19 1.68
N GLY A 98 25.82 -0.05 1.69
CA GLY A 98 25.92 0.99 2.69
C GLY A 98 24.57 1.25 3.35
N GLU A 99 24.61 1.64 4.62
CA GLU A 99 23.48 2.31 5.25
C GLU A 99 22.93 3.37 4.30
N PRO A 100 21.60 3.57 4.23
CA PRO A 100 21.03 4.61 3.40
C PRO A 100 21.58 5.96 3.86
N SER A 101 22.77 6.32 3.35
CA SER A 101 23.27 7.65 3.54
C SER A 101 22.29 8.57 2.84
N TYR A 102 21.61 9.38 3.61
CA TYR A 102 20.92 10.54 3.09
C TYR A 102 21.99 11.47 2.53
N GLN A 103 22.49 11.14 1.36
CA GLN A 103 23.05 12.18 0.51
C GLN A 103 21.84 12.99 0.12
N ALA A 104 21.71 14.18 0.66
CA ALA A 104 20.93 15.24 0.05
C ALA A 104 21.35 15.17 -1.42
N GLY A 105 20.51 14.53 -2.23
CA GLY A 105 20.79 14.31 -3.64
C GLY A 105 21.27 15.64 -4.13
N SER A 106 22.35 15.64 -4.87
CA SER A 106 22.77 16.83 -5.59
C SER A 106 21.51 17.25 -6.32
N ALA A 107 20.73 18.11 -5.67
CA ALA A 107 19.65 18.80 -6.30
C ALA A 107 20.39 19.41 -7.49
N LYS A 108 20.19 18.86 -8.69
CA LYS A 108 20.49 19.60 -9.90
C LYS A 108 20.01 20.96 -9.55
N GLN A 109 20.95 21.92 -9.37
CA GLN A 109 20.63 23.27 -8.99
C GLN A 109 19.42 23.67 -9.82
N VAL A 110 18.24 23.66 -9.21
CA VAL A 110 17.08 24.29 -9.80
C VAL A 110 17.57 25.68 -10.05
N PRO A 111 17.55 26.17 -11.31
CA PRO A 111 18.09 27.48 -11.61
C PRO A 111 17.52 28.45 -10.58
N ALA A 112 18.37 29.29 -10.00
CA ALA A 112 18.06 30.20 -8.88
C ALA A 112 16.99 31.27 -9.22
N ALA A 113 16.10 30.99 -10.15
CA ALA A 113 15.11 31.91 -10.72
C ALA A 113 13.67 31.41 -10.57
N ALA A 114 13.37 30.66 -9.53
CA ALA A 114 11.95 30.48 -9.20
C ALA A 114 11.56 31.46 -8.08
N PRO A 115 10.95 32.61 -8.39
CA PRO A 115 10.55 33.57 -7.36
C PRO A 115 9.48 33.04 -6.41
N SER A 116 8.91 31.88 -6.68
CA SER A 116 7.93 31.22 -5.82
C SER A 116 8.53 30.61 -4.54
N MET A 117 9.82 30.32 -4.49
CA MET A 117 10.46 29.79 -3.26
C MET A 117 10.64 30.86 -2.20
N ALA A 118 10.78 32.12 -2.56
CA ALA A 118 10.89 33.22 -1.63
C ALA A 118 9.58 33.49 -0.86
N VAL A 119 8.43 33.16 -1.45
CA VAL A 119 7.12 33.33 -0.83
C VAL A 119 6.85 32.21 0.21
N GLN A 120 7.43 31.05 0.04
CA GLN A 120 7.31 29.95 1.01
C GLN A 120 8.32 30.06 2.16
N GLN A 121 9.29 30.94 2.07
CA GLN A 121 10.20 31.28 3.16
C GLN A 121 9.63 32.38 4.10
N GLY A 122 8.44 32.88 3.82
CA GLY A 122 7.77 33.81 4.68
C GLY A 122 7.36 33.18 6.01
N ASP A 123 7.21 34.00 7.01
CA ASP A 123 7.00 33.79 8.45
C ASP A 123 6.08 32.66 8.92
N THR A 124 5.43 31.92 8.02
CA THR A 124 4.55 30.78 8.35
C THR A 124 5.34 29.51 8.75
N TYR A 125 6.54 29.36 8.23
CA TYR A 125 7.46 28.28 8.63
C TYR A 125 8.74 28.96 9.10
N ALA A 126 8.99 28.97 10.41
CA ALA A 126 10.19 29.52 11.01
C ALA A 126 11.46 29.11 10.23
N SER A 127 12.47 29.97 10.21
CA SER A 127 13.76 29.66 9.57
C SER A 127 14.37 28.40 10.17
N PHE A 128 14.53 27.35 9.36
CA PHE A 128 15.08 26.07 9.78
C PHE A 128 16.59 26.17 10.02
N GLN A 129 17.04 25.63 11.14
CA GLN A 129 18.44 25.59 11.52
C GLN A 129 19.09 24.24 11.11
N PRO A 130 20.40 24.17 10.92
CA PRO A 130 21.07 22.90 10.61
C PRO A 130 20.79 21.77 11.62
N ARG A 131 20.56 22.11 12.90
CA ARG A 131 20.16 21.16 13.94
C ARG A 131 18.80 20.51 13.65
N ASP A 132 17.87 21.28 13.09
CA ASP A 132 16.51 20.81 12.81
C ASP A 132 16.55 19.73 11.72
N TYR A 133 17.35 19.94 10.67
CA TYR A 133 17.60 18.94 9.64
C TYR A 133 18.19 17.64 10.20
N LYS A 134 19.11 17.74 11.17
CA LYS A 134 19.68 16.55 11.85
C LYS A 134 18.61 15.79 12.63
N VAL A 135 17.76 16.51 13.36
CA VAL A 135 16.66 15.90 14.13
C VAL A 135 15.67 15.23 13.19
N TRP A 136 15.22 15.94 12.15
CA TRP A 136 14.27 15.36 11.19
C TRP A 136 14.83 14.16 10.47
N LYS A 137 16.10 14.23 10.06
CA LYS A 137 16.76 13.07 9.45
C LYS A 137 16.79 11.89 10.42
N ALA A 138 17.18 12.10 11.66
CA ALA A 138 17.25 11.05 12.67
C ALA A 138 15.87 10.41 12.93
N GLU A 139 14.81 11.21 13.02
CA GLU A 139 13.45 10.71 13.19
C GLU A 139 12.95 9.97 11.95
N THR A 140 13.28 10.46 10.76
CA THR A 140 12.97 9.78 9.50
C THR A 140 13.67 8.43 9.41
N ASP A 141 14.97 8.40 9.68
CA ASP A 141 15.79 7.17 9.65
C ASP A 141 15.27 6.14 10.65
N LYS A 142 14.93 6.58 11.86
CA LYS A 142 14.31 5.73 12.89
C LYS A 142 12.96 5.17 12.45
N PHE A 143 12.15 5.97 11.77
CA PHE A 143 10.85 5.56 11.24
C PHE A 143 11.01 4.51 10.13
N VAL A 144 11.93 4.73 9.20
CA VAL A 144 12.29 3.78 8.12
C VAL A 144 12.87 2.49 8.71
N ALA A 145 13.76 2.57 9.71
CA ALA A 145 14.31 1.39 10.37
C ALA A 145 13.23 0.56 11.09
N ASN A 146 12.24 1.22 11.71
CA ASN A 146 11.09 0.52 12.28
C ASN A 146 10.28 -0.20 11.19
N GLY A 147 10.06 0.44 10.04
CA GLY A 147 9.42 -0.17 8.87
C GLY A 147 10.16 -1.40 8.38
N LYS A 148 11.49 -1.32 8.26
CA LYS A 148 12.32 -2.49 7.92
C LYS A 148 12.09 -3.64 8.89
N ARG A 149 12.12 -3.37 10.20
CA ARG A 149 11.88 -4.41 11.22
C ARG A 149 10.51 -5.07 11.06
N VAL A 150 9.45 -4.28 10.87
CA VAL A 150 8.08 -4.80 10.68
C VAL A 150 7.98 -5.61 9.39
N PHE A 151 8.61 -5.15 8.31
CA PHE A 151 8.62 -5.81 7.00
C PHE A 151 9.18 -7.23 7.04
N HIS A 152 10.15 -7.49 7.92
CA HIS A 152 10.81 -8.78 8.10
C HIS A 152 10.22 -9.65 9.24
N ASP A 153 9.20 -9.16 9.93
CA ASP A 153 8.64 -9.81 11.11
C ASP A 153 7.18 -10.25 10.90
N ALA A 154 6.99 -11.53 10.61
CA ALA A 154 5.67 -12.13 10.42
C ALA A 154 4.74 -11.91 11.62
N LYS A 155 5.28 -11.91 12.86
CA LYS A 155 4.47 -11.68 14.08
C LYS A 155 4.03 -10.23 14.20
N ALA A 156 4.92 -9.27 13.89
CA ALA A 156 4.59 -7.86 13.90
C ALA A 156 3.48 -7.52 12.87
N LEU A 157 3.44 -8.25 11.74
CA LEU A 157 2.41 -8.18 10.71
C LEU A 157 1.11 -8.91 11.11
N GLY A 158 1.08 -9.62 12.23
CA GLY A 158 -0.08 -10.41 12.64
C GLY A 158 -0.31 -11.67 11.78
N SER A 159 0.73 -12.16 11.12
CA SER A 159 0.64 -13.38 10.31
C SER A 159 0.20 -14.57 11.15
N THR A 160 -0.81 -15.29 10.66
CA THR A 160 -1.26 -16.55 11.30
C THR A 160 -0.57 -17.79 10.76
N ILE A 161 0.22 -17.63 9.69
CA ILE A 161 0.92 -18.75 9.03
C ILE A 161 2.45 -18.58 8.97
N GLY A 162 2.99 -17.44 9.44
CA GLY A 162 4.43 -17.21 9.54
C GLY A 162 5.09 -16.58 8.31
N ILE A 163 4.31 -16.09 7.34
CA ILE A 163 4.82 -15.36 6.18
C ILE A 163 5.00 -13.89 6.53
N SER A 164 6.10 -13.29 6.05
CA SER A 164 6.42 -11.86 6.14
C SER A 164 6.66 -11.26 4.74
N CYS A 165 6.67 -9.93 4.63
CA CYS A 165 6.78 -9.24 3.34
C CYS A 165 8.09 -9.55 2.62
N ASP A 166 9.20 -9.65 3.36
CA ASP A 166 10.55 -9.89 2.83
C ASP A 166 10.71 -11.24 2.12
N MET A 167 9.86 -12.20 2.43
CA MET A 167 9.92 -13.54 1.82
C MET A 167 9.56 -13.52 0.33
N CYS A 168 8.68 -12.60 -0.09
CA CYS A 168 8.33 -12.39 -1.49
C CYS A 168 9.02 -11.16 -2.09
N HIS A 169 9.33 -10.17 -1.28
CA HIS A 169 9.93 -8.89 -1.69
C HIS A 169 11.20 -8.61 -0.89
N PRO A 170 12.31 -9.34 -1.14
CA PRO A 170 13.57 -9.10 -0.41
C PRO A 170 13.94 -7.61 -0.44
N ASP A 171 14.14 -7.01 0.74
CA ASP A 171 14.40 -5.57 0.89
C ASP A 171 13.45 -4.66 0.08
N ALA A 172 12.15 -4.99 0.07
CA ALA A 172 11.11 -4.31 -0.71
C ALA A 172 11.34 -4.29 -2.23
N SER A 173 12.11 -5.22 -2.77
CA SER A 173 12.30 -5.41 -4.20
C SER A 173 10.97 -5.62 -4.91
N ASN A 174 10.84 -5.06 -6.12
CA ASN A 174 9.66 -5.21 -6.99
C ASN A 174 8.33 -4.73 -6.37
N THR A 175 8.37 -3.76 -5.47
CA THR A 175 7.15 -3.19 -4.88
C THR A 175 6.61 -1.98 -5.64
N HIS A 176 7.47 -1.32 -6.42
CA HIS A 176 7.13 -0.18 -7.29
C HIS A 176 6.27 0.91 -6.65
N PRO A 177 6.65 1.45 -5.48
CA PRO A 177 5.86 2.47 -4.81
C PRO A 177 5.74 3.78 -5.62
N GLU A 178 6.68 4.03 -6.54
CA GLU A 178 6.68 5.19 -7.46
C GLU A 178 5.50 5.21 -8.42
N THR A 179 4.81 4.07 -8.61
CA THR A 179 3.69 3.95 -9.54
C THR A 179 2.33 4.29 -8.91
N TYR A 180 2.27 4.40 -7.58
CA TYR A 180 1.02 4.73 -6.88
C TYR A 180 0.74 6.24 -6.88
N PRO A 181 -0.55 6.65 -6.95
CA PRO A 181 -1.74 5.81 -7.04
C PRO A 181 -1.89 5.14 -8.41
N LYS A 182 -2.35 3.87 -8.43
CA LYS A 182 -2.65 3.15 -9.66
C LYS A 182 -3.87 2.23 -9.50
N TYR A 183 -4.46 1.81 -10.64
CA TYR A 183 -5.52 0.82 -10.60
C TYR A 183 -4.95 -0.54 -10.20
N GLN A 184 -5.51 -1.13 -9.14
CA GLN A 184 -5.14 -2.47 -8.66
C GLN A 184 -6.26 -3.46 -8.97
N VAL A 185 -5.92 -4.46 -9.78
CA VAL A 185 -6.89 -5.46 -10.25
C VAL A 185 -7.48 -6.23 -9.06
N GLN A 186 -6.66 -6.54 -8.06
CA GLN A 186 -7.05 -7.26 -6.85
C GLN A 186 -8.06 -6.48 -6.01
N LEU A 187 -7.98 -5.14 -6.05
CA LEU A 187 -8.85 -4.25 -5.31
C LEU A 187 -9.99 -3.69 -6.16
N GLN A 188 -9.94 -3.87 -7.50
CA GLN A 188 -10.87 -3.33 -8.49
C GLN A 188 -11.12 -1.82 -8.35
N ARG A 189 -10.10 -1.09 -7.92
CA ARG A 189 -10.14 0.36 -7.75
C ARG A 189 -8.76 0.98 -7.90
N VAL A 190 -8.73 2.30 -8.06
CA VAL A 190 -7.49 3.05 -7.88
C VAL A 190 -7.11 2.98 -6.40
N ALA A 191 -5.91 2.51 -6.14
CA ALA A 191 -5.40 2.26 -4.80
C ALA A 191 -4.16 3.11 -4.49
N LEU A 192 -3.95 3.38 -3.23
CA LEU A 192 -2.70 3.88 -2.67
C LEU A 192 -1.79 2.69 -2.32
N LEU A 193 -0.51 2.96 -2.08
CA LEU A 193 0.43 1.92 -1.64
C LEU A 193 -0.05 1.19 -0.37
N ARG A 194 -0.58 1.93 0.61
CA ARG A 194 -1.11 1.35 1.85
C ARG A 194 -2.27 0.38 1.64
N ASP A 195 -3.13 0.65 0.68
CA ASP A 195 -4.25 -0.24 0.35
C ASP A 195 -3.73 -1.60 -0.14
N MET A 196 -2.65 -1.59 -0.91
CA MET A 196 -2.02 -2.82 -1.40
C MET A 196 -1.23 -3.54 -0.29
N ILE A 197 -0.59 -2.79 0.61
CA ILE A 197 0.06 -3.38 1.80
C ILE A 197 -0.97 -4.14 2.63
N ASP A 198 -2.13 -3.54 2.91
CA ASP A 198 -3.19 -4.17 3.68
C ASP A 198 -3.76 -5.40 2.98
N TRP A 199 -3.97 -5.32 1.67
CA TRP A 199 -4.39 -6.48 0.88
C TRP A 199 -3.38 -7.63 1.00
N CYS A 200 -2.07 -7.34 0.94
CA CYS A 200 -1.02 -8.35 1.12
C CYS A 200 -0.99 -8.91 2.54
N ILE A 201 -1.26 -8.09 3.56
CA ILE A 201 -1.37 -8.57 4.94
C ILE A 201 -2.53 -9.57 5.09
N GLU A 202 -3.67 -9.30 4.47
CA GLU A 202 -4.84 -10.19 4.57
C GLU A 202 -4.69 -11.45 3.74
N ASN A 203 -4.10 -11.37 2.55
CA ASN A 203 -4.11 -12.47 1.59
C ASN A 203 -2.87 -13.37 1.69
N PRO A 204 -1.65 -12.98 1.24
CA PRO A 204 -0.50 -13.87 1.38
C PRO A 204 -0.07 -14.10 2.84
N ILE A 205 -0.10 -13.07 3.66
CA ILE A 205 0.39 -13.11 5.06
C ILE A 205 -0.63 -13.75 6.00
N LYS A 206 -1.93 -13.75 5.64
CA LYS A 206 -3.03 -14.24 6.48
C LYS A 206 -3.10 -13.55 7.83
N GLY A 207 -2.85 -12.25 7.85
CA GLY A 207 -3.03 -11.34 8.97
C GLY A 207 -4.38 -10.62 8.88
N LYS A 208 -4.46 -9.50 9.58
CA LYS A 208 -5.61 -8.58 9.54
C LYS A 208 -5.12 -7.21 9.07
N ALA A 209 -5.88 -6.56 8.18
CA ALA A 209 -5.62 -5.19 7.74
C ALA A 209 -5.37 -4.26 8.94
N LEU A 210 -4.44 -3.35 8.77
CA LEU A 210 -4.07 -2.37 9.78
C LEU A 210 -4.94 -1.12 9.64
N ASP A 211 -5.12 -0.38 10.73
CA ASP A 211 -5.74 0.94 10.65
C ASP A 211 -4.87 1.88 9.80
N PRO A 212 -5.46 2.76 8.96
CA PRO A 212 -4.69 3.71 8.14
C PRO A 212 -3.71 4.59 8.92
N ASN A 213 -3.96 4.79 10.22
CA ASN A 213 -3.09 5.54 11.11
C ASN A 213 -2.18 4.63 11.98
N ASP A 214 -2.25 3.31 11.81
CA ASP A 214 -1.39 2.40 12.58
C ASP A 214 0.09 2.75 12.32
N PRO A 215 0.88 2.96 13.38
CA PRO A 215 2.31 3.28 13.25
C PRO A 215 3.10 2.24 12.43
N LYS A 216 2.67 0.97 12.44
CA LYS A 216 3.32 -0.08 11.65
C LYS A 216 3.05 0.10 10.15
N LEU A 217 1.81 0.38 9.75
CA LEU A 217 1.46 0.62 8.34
C LEU A 217 2.23 1.82 7.79
N ARG A 218 2.23 2.92 8.54
CA ARG A 218 2.97 4.13 8.17
C ARG A 218 4.49 3.88 8.07
N ALA A 219 5.04 3.09 8.98
CA ALA A 219 6.46 2.73 8.96
C ALA A 219 6.80 1.81 7.77
N LEU A 220 5.91 0.86 7.43
CA LEU A 220 6.04 0.01 6.24
C LEU A 220 6.07 0.84 4.95
N GLU A 221 5.13 1.77 4.79
CA GLU A 221 5.14 2.70 3.65
C GLU A 221 6.45 3.48 3.57
N ALA A 222 6.90 4.05 4.68
CA ALA A 222 8.15 4.81 4.73
C ALA A 222 9.36 3.97 4.33
N TYR A 223 9.43 2.72 4.80
CA TYR A 223 10.49 1.79 4.43
C TYR A 223 10.46 1.46 2.93
N ILE A 224 9.31 1.12 2.39
CA ILE A 224 9.15 0.76 0.97
C ILE A 224 9.52 1.96 0.09
N TYR A 225 9.05 3.17 0.40
CA TYR A 225 9.44 4.39 -0.34
C TYR A 225 10.93 4.67 -0.25
N ALA A 226 11.55 4.43 0.92
CA ALA A 226 12.98 4.66 1.11
C ALA A 226 13.85 3.76 0.21
N GLN A 227 13.37 2.54 -0.12
CA GLN A 227 14.07 1.61 -1.01
C GLN A 227 14.04 2.07 -2.49
N ARG A 228 13.14 2.96 -2.84
CA ARG A 228 12.99 3.51 -4.20
C ARG A 228 13.39 4.99 -4.30
N ARG A 229 14.21 5.44 -3.38
CA ARG A 229 14.69 6.83 -3.36
C ARG A 229 15.40 7.20 -4.66
N GLY A 230 15.02 8.34 -5.23
CA GLY A 230 15.58 8.85 -6.49
C GLY A 230 14.97 8.25 -7.75
N VAL A 231 14.07 7.30 -7.64
CA VAL A 231 13.26 6.82 -8.77
C VAL A 231 12.17 7.87 -9.03
N PRO A 232 12.04 8.38 -10.28
CA PRO A 232 10.98 9.30 -10.63
C PRO A 232 9.59 8.70 -10.40
N LEU A 233 8.65 9.53 -10.01
CA LEU A 233 7.24 9.13 -9.90
C LEU A 233 6.67 8.83 -11.30
N ASP A 234 5.93 7.74 -11.40
CA ASP A 234 5.36 7.23 -12.66
C ASP A 234 3.94 6.69 -12.39
N TYR A 235 3.05 7.60 -12.01
CA TYR A 235 1.71 7.28 -11.57
C TYR A 235 0.89 6.51 -12.60
N GLY A 236 0.16 5.51 -12.14
CA GLY A 236 -0.74 4.72 -12.98
C GLY A 236 -0.04 3.69 -13.86
N LYS A 237 1.27 3.53 -13.77
CA LYS A 237 1.99 2.47 -14.47
C LYS A 237 1.64 1.10 -13.87
N HIS A 238 1.37 0.17 -14.74
CA HIS A 238 1.05 -1.23 -14.43
C HIS A 238 2.23 -2.13 -14.73
#